data_19d0d4951f4d2f7457107d1af733cfad
#
_entry.id   19d0d4951f4d2f7457107d1af733cfad
#
_cell.length_a   1.000
_cell.length_b   1.000
_cell.length_c   1.000
_cell.angle_alpha   90.00
_cell.angle_beta   90.00
_cell.angle_gamma   90.00
#
_symmetry.space_group_name_H-M   'P 1'
#
loop_
_entity.id
_entity.type
_entity.pdbx_description
1 polymer ?
#
loop_
_entity_poly.entity_id
_entity_poly.type
_entity_poly.pdbx_seq_one_letter_code
_entity_poly.pdbx_strand_id
1 'polypeptide(L)'
;MSAWLLPDHIADVLPSEARHIEDLRRDLLDVARRHGYELVIPPMVEHLQALLTGAGTERALDTFQLVDQLSGKTLGVRPDITPQVARIDAHLLNRQGVTRLCYCGPVLHTRVQRARASREPLQLGAEIYGHAGLEADLEALDLAQAFMGEAGLQGVRFDLGDARIFPAILSQSGLEAKAQAELREAVACKSLPTAVPSAGRLSQPVQSALAFLVQAYGDIQLLDEAEQALAGFPQALAAIQDLRWLAGHLGHLPLSFDLADMSGYAYYTGVRFAAYTPGCSDAVLRGGRYDEVGAAFGRKRQIGRASCR
;
A
#
# COMPACT_ATOMS: atom_id res chain seq x y z
N MET A 1 20.39 22.19 -26.12
CA MET A 1 20.31 20.85 -25.46
C MET A 1 20.63 19.80 -26.50
N SER A 2 21.42 18.77 -26.15
CA SER A 2 21.70 17.66 -27.08
C SER A 2 20.41 16.90 -27.38
N ALA A 3 20.19 16.56 -28.66
CA ALA A 3 19.00 15.79 -29.10
C ALA A 3 18.92 14.37 -28.50
N TRP A 4 19.94 13.94 -27.77
CA TRP A 4 20.10 12.63 -27.16
C TRP A 4 19.80 12.60 -25.66
N LEU A 5 19.49 13.74 -25.04
CA LEU A 5 19.20 13.80 -23.60
C LEU A 5 17.76 13.38 -23.35
N LEU A 6 17.61 12.34 -22.55
CA LEU A 6 16.33 11.94 -21.95
C LEU A 6 15.93 12.89 -20.82
N PRO A 7 14.65 12.97 -20.47
CA PRO A 7 14.20 13.69 -19.27
C PRO A 7 14.84 13.14 -18.00
N ASP A 8 15.00 13.99 -16.99
CA ASP A 8 15.53 13.59 -15.70
C ASP A 8 14.79 12.38 -15.12
N HIS A 9 15.56 11.41 -14.61
CA HIS A 9 15.04 10.17 -14.01
C HIS A 9 14.25 9.25 -14.97
N ILE A 10 14.44 9.40 -16.27
CA ILE A 10 14.02 8.46 -17.33
C ILE A 10 15.27 7.99 -18.02
N ALA A 11 15.44 6.69 -18.20
CA ALA A 11 16.62 6.10 -18.78
C ALA A 11 16.29 4.90 -19.67
N ASP A 12 17.11 4.68 -20.69
CA ASP A 12 17.07 3.45 -21.46
C ASP A 12 17.58 2.28 -20.61
N VAL A 13 16.91 1.14 -20.71
CA VAL A 13 17.38 -0.12 -20.12
C VAL A 13 18.17 -0.89 -21.17
N LEU A 14 19.45 -1.14 -20.90
CA LEU A 14 20.37 -1.75 -21.86
C LEU A 14 20.21 -3.29 -21.91
N PRO A 15 20.71 -3.99 -22.96
CA PRO A 15 20.34 -5.38 -23.27
C PRO A 15 20.49 -6.39 -22.12
N SER A 16 21.57 -6.33 -21.34
CA SER A 16 21.79 -7.26 -20.21
C SER A 16 20.76 -7.07 -19.09
N GLU A 17 20.52 -5.81 -18.71
CA GLU A 17 19.54 -5.44 -17.69
C GLU A 17 18.11 -5.70 -18.20
N ALA A 18 17.82 -5.34 -19.45
CA ALA A 18 16.51 -5.57 -20.06
C ALA A 18 16.15 -7.06 -20.08
N ARG A 19 17.12 -7.94 -20.38
CA ARG A 19 16.92 -9.39 -20.33
C ARG A 19 16.58 -9.85 -18.92
N HIS A 20 17.37 -9.41 -17.93
CA HIS A 20 17.14 -9.77 -16.53
C HIS A 20 15.76 -9.30 -16.03
N ILE A 21 15.35 -8.08 -16.35
CA ILE A 21 14.02 -7.55 -15.98
C ILE A 21 12.92 -8.40 -16.63
N GLU A 22 13.04 -8.76 -17.90
CA GLU A 22 12.01 -9.55 -18.60
C GLU A 22 11.94 -10.99 -18.07
N ASP A 23 13.05 -11.61 -17.74
CA ASP A 23 13.08 -12.96 -17.15
C ASP A 23 12.44 -12.91 -15.75
N LEU A 24 12.84 -11.98 -14.89
CA LEU A 24 12.22 -11.77 -13.57
C LEU A 24 10.71 -11.49 -13.66
N ARG A 25 10.27 -10.65 -14.62
CA ARG A 25 8.86 -10.38 -14.85
C ARG A 25 8.06 -11.67 -15.14
N ARG A 26 8.61 -12.56 -15.95
CA ARG A 26 7.98 -13.86 -16.30
C ARG A 26 7.89 -14.76 -15.08
N ASP A 27 9.01 -14.89 -14.37
CA ASP A 27 9.11 -15.76 -13.20
C ASP A 27 8.11 -15.32 -12.11
N LEU A 28 8.02 -14.02 -11.82
CA LEU A 28 7.06 -13.48 -10.85
C LEU A 28 5.59 -13.64 -11.30
N LEU A 29 5.28 -13.47 -12.58
CA LEU A 29 3.93 -13.73 -13.11
C LEU A 29 3.59 -15.22 -13.04
N ASP A 30 4.55 -16.12 -13.23
CA ASP A 30 4.36 -17.55 -13.05
C ASP A 30 4.17 -17.94 -11.59
N VAL A 31 4.82 -17.27 -10.64
CA VAL A 31 4.50 -17.38 -9.20
C VAL A 31 3.04 -17.00 -8.96
N ALA A 32 2.59 -15.85 -9.43
CA ALA A 32 1.20 -15.41 -9.25
C ALA A 32 0.21 -16.43 -9.86
N ARG A 33 0.50 -16.95 -11.06
CA ARG A 33 -0.32 -17.98 -11.73
C ARG A 33 -0.41 -19.27 -10.91
N ARG A 34 0.69 -19.73 -10.31
CA ARG A 34 0.70 -20.93 -9.43
C ARG A 34 -0.14 -20.74 -8.17
N HIS A 35 -0.31 -19.46 -7.70
CA HIS A 35 -1.19 -19.10 -6.59
C HIS A 35 -2.64 -18.80 -7.05
N GLY A 36 -3.00 -19.09 -8.32
CA GLY A 36 -4.35 -18.95 -8.83
C GLY A 36 -4.74 -17.54 -9.28
N TYR A 37 -3.79 -16.66 -9.51
CA TYR A 37 -4.05 -15.29 -10.01
C TYR A 37 -4.11 -15.26 -11.54
N GLU A 38 -5.12 -14.57 -12.05
CA GLU A 38 -5.33 -14.33 -13.47
C GLU A 38 -4.67 -13.01 -13.90
N LEU A 39 -3.90 -13.04 -14.98
CA LEU A 39 -3.21 -11.86 -15.50
C LEU A 39 -4.20 -10.93 -16.19
N VAL A 40 -4.15 -9.63 -15.84
CA VAL A 40 -4.82 -8.55 -16.56
C VAL A 40 -3.80 -7.51 -17.05
N ILE A 41 -4.07 -6.91 -18.21
CA ILE A 41 -3.20 -5.89 -18.83
C ILE A 41 -4.04 -4.63 -19.08
N PRO A 42 -4.15 -3.73 -18.10
CA PRO A 42 -4.84 -2.45 -18.29
C PRO A 42 -4.08 -1.53 -19.25
N PRO A 43 -4.78 -0.59 -19.93
CA PRO A 43 -4.14 0.36 -20.84
C PRO A 43 -3.23 1.34 -20.07
N MET A 44 -2.18 1.84 -20.74
CA MET A 44 -1.26 2.85 -20.17
C MET A 44 -1.96 4.20 -19.95
N VAL A 45 -2.94 4.53 -20.78
CA VAL A 45 -3.61 5.83 -20.81
C VAL A 45 -5.12 5.63 -20.65
N GLU A 46 -5.73 6.42 -19.78
CA GLU A 46 -7.18 6.47 -19.56
C GLU A 46 -7.66 7.92 -19.43
N HIS A 47 -8.98 8.15 -19.44
CA HIS A 47 -9.52 9.44 -19.05
C HIS A 47 -9.05 9.82 -17.65
N LEU A 48 -8.55 11.05 -17.47
CA LEU A 48 -7.97 11.51 -16.21
C LEU A 48 -8.92 11.28 -15.03
N GLN A 49 -10.21 11.53 -15.20
CA GLN A 49 -11.22 11.32 -14.16
C GLN A 49 -11.30 9.85 -13.69
N ALA A 50 -11.16 8.90 -14.62
CA ALA A 50 -11.17 7.47 -14.29
C ALA A 50 -9.95 7.06 -13.45
N LEU A 51 -8.76 7.56 -13.82
CA LEU A 51 -7.52 7.30 -13.06
C LEU A 51 -7.53 7.92 -11.67
N LEU A 52 -8.23 9.05 -11.49
CA LEU A 52 -8.32 9.74 -10.20
C LEU A 52 -9.49 9.25 -9.34
N THR A 53 -10.36 8.39 -9.86
CA THR A 53 -11.47 7.81 -9.11
C THR A 53 -10.93 6.98 -7.94
N GLY A 54 -11.37 7.29 -6.72
CA GLY A 54 -10.87 6.63 -5.50
C GLY A 54 -9.44 6.99 -5.09
N ALA A 55 -8.78 7.91 -5.82
CA ALA A 55 -7.44 8.38 -5.52
C ALA A 55 -7.51 9.77 -4.86
N GLY A 56 -6.73 9.99 -3.80
CA GLY A 56 -6.63 11.31 -3.17
C GLY A 56 -6.01 12.37 -4.11
N THR A 57 -6.11 13.64 -3.72
CA THR A 57 -5.59 14.80 -4.48
C THR A 57 -4.10 14.70 -4.82
N GLU A 58 -3.31 14.01 -4.00
CA GLU A 58 -1.87 13.79 -4.23
C GLU A 58 -1.59 13.02 -5.52
N ARG A 59 -2.43 12.03 -5.87
CA ARG A 59 -2.25 11.26 -7.12
C ARG A 59 -2.47 12.10 -8.38
N ALA A 60 -3.30 13.12 -8.31
CA ALA A 60 -3.48 14.05 -9.44
C ALA A 60 -2.18 14.77 -9.79
N LEU A 61 -1.35 15.10 -8.78
CA LEU A 61 -0.04 15.75 -8.95
C LEU A 61 1.01 14.80 -9.53
N ASP A 62 0.88 13.49 -9.30
CA ASP A 62 1.80 12.47 -9.79
C ASP A 62 1.44 11.95 -11.20
N THR A 63 0.30 12.37 -11.75
CA THR A 63 -0.23 11.88 -13.04
C THR A 63 0.16 12.82 -14.18
N PHE A 64 0.86 12.30 -15.19
CA PHE A 64 1.04 13.00 -16.46
C PHE A 64 -0.27 13.16 -17.18
N GLN A 65 -0.57 14.37 -17.64
CA GLN A 65 -1.80 14.71 -18.31
C GLN A 65 -1.55 15.04 -19.78
N LEU A 66 -2.44 14.55 -20.66
CA LEU A 66 -2.39 14.72 -22.10
C LEU A 66 -3.74 15.19 -22.60
N VAL A 67 -3.76 15.91 -23.72
CA VAL A 67 -5.00 16.20 -24.42
C VAL A 67 -5.17 15.19 -25.57
N ASP A 68 -6.25 14.44 -25.55
CA ASP A 68 -6.61 13.56 -26.65
C ASP A 68 -7.06 14.38 -27.85
N GLN A 69 -6.31 14.32 -28.93
CA GLN A 69 -6.60 15.10 -30.12
C GLN A 69 -7.85 14.63 -30.88
N LEU A 70 -8.33 13.41 -30.63
CA LEU A 70 -9.54 12.88 -31.25
C LEU A 70 -10.81 13.38 -30.55
N SER A 71 -10.80 13.42 -29.22
CA SER A 71 -12.00 13.75 -28.43
C SER A 71 -11.93 15.13 -27.76
N GLY A 72 -10.76 15.76 -27.70
CA GLY A 72 -10.50 17.00 -26.94
C GLY A 72 -10.50 16.80 -25.43
N LYS A 73 -10.62 15.57 -24.92
CA LYS A 73 -10.68 15.27 -23.49
C LYS A 73 -9.28 15.15 -22.88
N THR A 74 -9.19 15.41 -21.58
CA THR A 74 -7.96 15.18 -20.82
C THR A 74 -7.80 13.71 -20.49
N LEU A 75 -6.68 13.15 -20.87
CA LEU A 75 -6.21 11.80 -20.52
C LEU A 75 -5.11 11.89 -19.48
N GLY A 76 -4.91 10.80 -18.73
CA GLY A 76 -3.77 10.61 -17.84
C GLY A 76 -2.96 9.37 -18.20
N VAL A 77 -1.65 9.47 -18.01
CA VAL A 77 -0.78 8.28 -17.99
C VAL A 77 -0.82 7.68 -16.59
N ARG A 78 -1.06 6.39 -16.47
CA ARG A 78 -1.23 5.74 -15.17
C ARG A 78 -0.01 5.89 -14.25
N PRO A 79 -0.16 6.43 -13.04
CA PRO A 79 0.89 6.42 -12.01
C PRO A 79 0.85 5.16 -11.13
N ASP A 80 -0.24 4.39 -11.20
CA ASP A 80 -0.48 3.14 -10.47
C ASP A 80 -1.50 2.28 -11.22
N ILE A 81 -1.28 0.97 -11.26
CA ILE A 81 -2.16 0.04 -11.97
C ILE A 81 -3.36 -0.37 -11.11
N THR A 82 -3.26 -0.35 -9.79
CA THR A 82 -4.30 -0.79 -8.84
C THR A 82 -5.70 -0.23 -9.13
N PRO A 83 -5.92 1.08 -9.34
CA PRO A 83 -7.26 1.60 -9.62
C PRO A 83 -7.86 1.02 -10.92
N GLN A 84 -7.02 0.75 -11.92
CA GLN A 84 -7.46 0.15 -13.16
C GLN A 84 -7.93 -1.29 -12.98
N VAL A 85 -7.24 -2.06 -12.13
CA VAL A 85 -7.61 -3.46 -11.81
C VAL A 85 -8.90 -3.48 -11.00
N ALA A 86 -9.07 -2.57 -10.04
CA ALA A 86 -10.33 -2.42 -9.30
C ALA A 86 -11.51 -2.08 -10.25
N ARG A 87 -11.29 -1.21 -11.24
CA ARG A 87 -12.28 -0.92 -12.28
C ARG A 87 -12.60 -2.15 -13.14
N ILE A 88 -11.60 -2.96 -13.49
CA ILE A 88 -11.77 -4.20 -14.25
C ILE A 88 -12.64 -5.18 -13.45
N ASP A 89 -12.33 -5.42 -12.16
CA ASP A 89 -13.17 -6.28 -11.31
C ASP A 89 -14.61 -5.76 -11.22
N ALA A 90 -14.78 -4.46 -10.97
CA ALA A 90 -16.09 -3.87 -10.74
C ALA A 90 -16.99 -3.84 -11.99
N HIS A 91 -16.44 -3.49 -13.16
CA HIS A 91 -17.24 -3.20 -14.35
C HIS A 91 -17.12 -4.23 -15.47
N LEU A 92 -15.98 -4.89 -15.63
CA LEU A 92 -15.76 -5.79 -16.76
C LEU A 92 -15.95 -7.25 -16.36
N LEU A 93 -15.31 -7.70 -15.28
CA LEU A 93 -15.45 -9.09 -14.83
C LEU A 93 -16.74 -9.28 -14.03
N ASN A 94 -17.01 -8.40 -13.09
CA ASN A 94 -18.21 -8.37 -12.25
C ASN A 94 -18.59 -9.76 -11.67
N ARG A 95 -17.58 -10.56 -11.32
CA ARG A 95 -17.76 -11.93 -10.83
C ARG A 95 -18.33 -11.96 -9.42
N GLN A 96 -19.17 -12.96 -9.13
CA GLN A 96 -19.54 -13.30 -7.75
C GLN A 96 -18.42 -14.14 -7.09
N GLY A 97 -18.27 -14.02 -5.77
CA GLY A 97 -17.24 -14.74 -5.02
C GLY A 97 -15.85 -14.12 -5.13
N VAL A 98 -14.83 -14.89 -4.79
CA VAL A 98 -13.44 -14.43 -4.73
C VAL A 98 -12.84 -14.35 -6.12
N THR A 99 -12.21 -13.23 -6.44
CA THR A 99 -11.48 -13.00 -7.71
C THR A 99 -10.03 -12.67 -7.39
N ARG A 100 -9.08 -13.32 -8.06
CA ARG A 100 -7.64 -13.11 -7.92
C ARG A 100 -7.08 -12.59 -9.23
N LEU A 101 -6.52 -11.39 -9.22
CA LEU A 101 -5.96 -10.74 -10.41
C LEU A 101 -4.51 -10.34 -10.16
N CYS A 102 -3.65 -10.51 -11.17
CA CYS A 102 -2.29 -9.99 -11.14
C CYS A 102 -1.99 -9.16 -12.39
N TYR A 103 -0.98 -8.33 -12.28
CA TYR A 103 -0.55 -7.46 -13.36
C TYR A 103 0.96 -7.19 -13.27
N CYS A 104 1.56 -6.87 -14.41
CA CYS A 104 2.92 -6.33 -14.47
C CYS A 104 3.02 -5.38 -15.66
N GLY A 105 3.41 -4.13 -15.40
CA GLY A 105 3.57 -3.13 -16.45
C GLY A 105 4.20 -1.83 -15.96
N PRO A 106 4.68 -0.99 -16.88
CA PRO A 106 5.26 0.30 -16.52
C PRO A 106 4.18 1.25 -15.97
N VAL A 107 4.60 2.11 -15.05
CA VAL A 107 3.85 3.26 -14.56
C VAL A 107 4.71 4.50 -14.72
N LEU A 108 4.11 5.69 -14.78
CA LEU A 108 4.86 6.92 -15.02
C LEU A 108 4.49 7.99 -13.99
N HIS A 109 5.51 8.50 -13.29
CA HIS A 109 5.36 9.51 -12.25
C HIS A 109 5.89 10.87 -12.72
N THR A 110 5.16 11.95 -12.43
CA THR A 110 5.63 13.32 -12.69
C THR A 110 6.81 13.71 -11.81
N ARG A 111 6.92 13.08 -10.64
CA ARG A 111 7.96 13.34 -9.63
C ARG A 111 8.65 12.05 -9.21
N VAL A 112 9.91 12.16 -8.83
CA VAL A 112 10.59 11.08 -8.13
C VAL A 112 10.18 11.08 -6.65
N GLN A 113 9.88 9.91 -6.13
CA GLN A 113 9.56 9.75 -4.71
C GLN A 113 10.83 9.65 -3.84
N ARG A 114 11.99 9.40 -4.46
CA ARG A 114 13.29 9.16 -3.78
C ARG A 114 14.45 9.58 -4.68
N ALA A 115 15.57 9.89 -4.04
CA ALA A 115 16.83 10.03 -4.76
C ALA A 115 17.14 8.71 -5.52
N ARG A 116 17.53 8.83 -6.79
CA ARG A 116 17.84 7.70 -7.70
C ARG A 116 16.66 6.81 -8.13
N ALA A 117 15.42 7.11 -7.76
CA ALA A 117 14.28 6.38 -8.27
C ALA A 117 14.01 6.74 -9.75
N SER A 118 13.59 5.75 -10.54
CA SER A 118 13.05 5.99 -11.88
C SER A 118 11.68 6.66 -11.78
N ARG A 119 11.36 7.52 -12.73
CA ARG A 119 9.99 8.03 -12.95
C ARG A 119 9.13 7.02 -13.71
N GLU A 120 9.76 6.02 -14.33
CA GLU A 120 9.11 4.95 -15.09
C GLU A 120 9.46 3.57 -14.49
N PRO A 121 9.03 3.26 -13.27
CA PRO A 121 9.25 1.94 -12.71
C PRO A 121 8.31 0.90 -13.34
N LEU A 122 8.77 -0.36 -13.38
CA LEU A 122 7.92 -1.51 -13.67
C LEU A 122 7.19 -1.89 -12.37
N GLN A 123 5.86 -1.86 -12.38
CA GLN A 123 5.03 -2.26 -11.25
C GLN A 123 4.46 -3.65 -11.47
N LEU A 124 4.75 -4.57 -10.54
CA LEU A 124 4.07 -5.85 -10.43
C LEU A 124 3.12 -5.80 -9.23
N GLY A 125 1.94 -6.40 -9.34
CA GLY A 125 1.00 -6.50 -8.24
C GLY A 125 0.03 -7.65 -8.40
N ALA A 126 -0.56 -8.04 -7.27
CA ALA A 126 -1.59 -9.06 -7.17
C ALA A 126 -2.65 -8.62 -6.18
N GLU A 127 -3.91 -8.87 -6.49
CA GLU A 127 -5.06 -8.35 -5.75
C GLU A 127 -6.14 -9.43 -5.61
N ILE A 128 -6.68 -9.55 -4.40
CA ILE A 128 -7.76 -10.47 -4.04
C ILE A 128 -9.02 -9.65 -3.79
N TYR A 129 -10.09 -9.95 -4.47
CA TYR A 129 -11.38 -9.28 -4.36
C TYR A 129 -12.43 -10.20 -3.77
N GLY A 130 -13.26 -9.70 -2.86
CA GLY A 130 -14.45 -10.37 -2.39
C GLY A 130 -14.26 -11.34 -1.23
N HIS A 131 -13.17 -11.26 -0.48
CA HIS A 131 -12.95 -12.02 0.74
C HIS A 131 -12.69 -11.09 1.93
N ALA A 132 -13.58 -11.13 2.94
CA ALA A 132 -13.52 -10.25 4.11
C ALA A 132 -12.59 -10.76 5.23
N GLY A 133 -12.34 -12.07 5.28
CA GLY A 133 -11.55 -12.71 6.35
C GLY A 133 -10.05 -12.40 6.24
N LEU A 134 -9.35 -12.65 7.34
CA LEU A 134 -7.88 -12.48 7.44
C LEU A 134 -7.10 -13.47 6.56
N GLU A 135 -7.77 -14.52 6.08
CA GLU A 135 -7.19 -15.48 5.15
C GLU A 135 -6.76 -14.82 3.84
N ALA A 136 -7.46 -13.74 3.41
CA ALA A 136 -7.04 -12.97 2.24
C ALA A 136 -5.76 -12.15 2.50
N ASP A 137 -5.60 -11.62 3.72
CA ASP A 137 -4.38 -10.92 4.12
C ASP A 137 -3.22 -11.90 4.26
N LEU A 138 -3.48 -13.10 4.82
CA LEU A 138 -2.52 -14.18 4.91
C LEU A 138 -2.05 -14.62 3.51
N GLU A 139 -2.98 -14.87 2.58
CA GLU A 139 -2.66 -15.23 1.19
C GLU A 139 -1.83 -14.14 0.49
N ALA A 140 -2.14 -12.86 0.72
CA ALA A 140 -1.36 -11.75 0.16
C ALA A 140 0.08 -11.71 0.71
N LEU A 141 0.27 -12.04 1.99
CA LEU A 141 1.60 -12.13 2.64
C LEU A 141 2.39 -13.34 2.15
N ASP A 142 1.75 -14.51 2.03
CA ASP A 142 2.38 -15.70 1.48
C ASP A 142 2.83 -15.50 0.02
N LEU A 143 1.99 -14.86 -0.79
CA LEU A 143 2.35 -14.49 -2.16
C LEU A 143 3.50 -13.47 -2.20
N ALA A 144 3.49 -12.48 -1.30
CA ALA A 144 4.57 -11.51 -1.18
C ALA A 144 5.90 -12.21 -0.85
N GLN A 145 5.89 -13.16 0.09
CA GLN A 145 7.06 -13.98 0.41
C GLN A 145 7.54 -14.79 -0.81
N ALA A 146 6.61 -15.41 -1.54
CA ALA A 146 6.94 -16.17 -2.74
C ALA A 146 7.59 -15.28 -3.83
N PHE A 147 7.10 -14.05 -4.01
CA PHE A 147 7.72 -13.08 -4.91
C PHE A 147 9.14 -12.71 -4.48
N MET A 148 9.37 -12.49 -3.18
CA MET A 148 10.71 -12.15 -2.67
C MET A 148 11.69 -13.32 -2.86
N GLY A 149 11.22 -14.54 -2.62
CA GLY A 149 12.01 -15.76 -2.83
C GLY A 149 12.39 -15.96 -4.30
N GLU A 150 11.43 -15.83 -5.22
CA GLU A 150 11.66 -15.95 -6.67
C GLU A 150 12.60 -14.86 -7.19
N ALA A 151 12.51 -13.63 -6.65
CA ALA A 151 13.43 -12.54 -6.96
C ALA A 151 14.84 -12.74 -6.37
N GLY A 152 15.09 -13.82 -5.62
CA GLY A 152 16.39 -14.12 -5.01
C GLY A 152 16.78 -13.20 -3.85
N LEU A 153 15.83 -12.44 -3.29
CA LEU A 153 16.11 -11.51 -2.20
C LEU A 153 16.36 -12.27 -0.89
N GLN A 154 17.42 -11.91 -0.19
CA GLN A 154 17.84 -12.53 1.06
C GLN A 154 17.62 -11.60 2.26
N GLY A 155 17.39 -12.19 3.45
CA GLY A 155 17.22 -11.42 4.67
C GLY A 155 16.00 -10.52 4.68
N VAL A 156 14.94 -10.89 3.91
CA VAL A 156 13.69 -10.13 3.84
C VAL A 156 12.99 -10.17 5.19
N ARG A 157 12.59 -9.00 5.68
CA ARG A 157 11.75 -8.81 6.88
C ARG A 157 10.45 -8.15 6.49
N PHE A 158 9.36 -8.60 7.09
CA PHE A 158 8.04 -8.00 6.92
C PHE A 158 7.66 -7.16 8.13
N ASP A 159 7.39 -5.88 7.92
CA ASP A 159 6.79 -5.00 8.91
C ASP A 159 5.27 -5.02 8.72
N LEU A 160 4.54 -5.36 9.77
CA LEU A 160 3.07 -5.40 9.80
C LEU A 160 2.52 -4.23 10.61
N GLY A 161 1.39 -3.71 10.18
CA GLY A 161 0.63 -2.70 10.88
C GLY A 161 -0.85 -2.78 10.54
N ASP A 162 -1.66 -1.92 11.14
CA ASP A 162 -3.08 -1.85 10.81
C ASP A 162 -3.59 -0.41 10.78
N ALA A 163 -4.20 -0.04 9.66
CA ALA A 163 -4.69 1.33 9.43
C ALA A 163 -5.86 1.72 10.35
N ARG A 164 -6.49 0.77 11.04
CA ARG A 164 -7.62 1.01 11.96
C ARG A 164 -7.19 1.52 13.33
N ILE A 165 -5.93 1.32 13.75
CA ILE A 165 -5.45 1.63 15.11
C ILE A 165 -5.53 3.15 15.38
N PHE A 166 -4.89 3.95 14.54
CA PHE A 166 -4.86 5.40 14.73
C PHE A 166 -6.25 6.06 14.69
N PRO A 167 -7.14 5.77 13.71
CA PRO A 167 -8.50 6.27 13.69
C PRO A 167 -9.32 5.87 14.93
N ALA A 168 -9.12 4.66 15.46
CA ALA A 168 -9.80 4.21 16.66
C ALA A 168 -9.45 5.09 17.87
N ILE A 169 -8.18 5.49 18.00
CA ILE A 169 -7.74 6.41 19.07
C ILE A 169 -8.32 7.80 18.81
N LEU A 170 -8.24 8.30 17.59
CA LEU A 170 -8.75 9.64 17.25
C LEU A 170 -10.27 9.77 17.38
N SER A 171 -11.04 8.69 17.24
CA SER A 171 -12.49 8.71 17.42
C SER A 171 -12.92 9.20 18.81
N GLN A 172 -12.06 9.02 19.81
CA GLN A 172 -12.27 9.47 21.19
C GLN A 172 -11.62 10.84 21.49
N SER A 173 -10.98 11.47 20.50
CA SER A 173 -10.25 12.74 20.71
C SER A 173 -11.14 13.96 20.82
N GLY A 174 -12.35 13.93 20.22
CA GLY A 174 -13.24 15.09 20.10
C GLY A 174 -12.65 16.24 19.25
N LEU A 175 -11.57 16.01 18.51
CA LEU A 175 -10.91 17.03 17.69
C LEU A 175 -11.53 17.18 16.32
N GLU A 176 -11.47 18.40 15.78
CA GLU A 176 -11.85 18.69 14.40
C GLU A 176 -10.85 18.08 13.39
N ALA A 177 -11.30 17.88 12.14
CA ALA A 177 -10.53 17.22 11.07
C ALA A 177 -9.12 17.82 10.85
N LYS A 178 -8.97 19.15 10.95
CA LYS A 178 -7.67 19.81 10.80
C LYS A 178 -6.69 19.40 11.89
N ALA A 179 -7.13 19.41 13.15
CA ALA A 179 -6.29 19.03 14.29
C ALA A 179 -5.95 17.53 14.26
N GLN A 180 -6.88 16.68 13.77
CA GLN A 180 -6.61 15.26 13.54
C GLN A 180 -5.55 15.05 12.45
N ALA A 181 -5.56 15.85 11.37
CA ALA A 181 -4.55 15.80 10.33
C ALA A 181 -3.16 16.20 10.86
N GLU A 182 -3.08 17.24 11.69
CA GLU A 182 -1.82 17.67 12.34
C GLU A 182 -1.26 16.56 13.25
N LEU A 183 -2.11 15.91 14.05
CA LEU A 183 -1.69 14.76 14.87
C LEU A 183 -1.22 13.58 14.05
N ARG A 184 -1.91 13.27 12.95
CA ARG A 184 -1.51 12.23 12.02
C ARG A 184 -0.11 12.49 11.47
N GLU A 185 0.18 13.72 11.04
CA GLU A 185 1.48 14.11 10.51
C GLU A 185 2.57 13.97 11.59
N ALA A 186 2.30 14.42 12.82
CA ALA A 186 3.22 14.26 13.94
C ALA A 186 3.53 12.77 14.21
N VAL A 187 2.52 11.91 14.27
CA VAL A 187 2.70 10.46 14.46
C VAL A 187 3.45 9.82 13.29
N ALA A 188 3.13 10.23 12.05
CA ALA A 188 3.84 9.76 10.86
C ALA A 188 5.34 10.09 10.89
N CYS A 189 5.68 11.26 11.42
CA CYS A 189 7.08 11.67 11.63
C CYS A 189 7.70 11.13 12.93
N LYS A 190 7.03 10.22 13.63
CA LYS A 190 7.44 9.69 14.94
C LYS A 190 7.73 10.79 15.97
N SER A 191 7.03 11.92 15.84
CA SER A 191 7.14 13.07 16.76
C SER A 191 6.13 12.93 17.89
N LEU A 192 6.52 13.35 19.10
CA LEU A 192 5.61 13.32 20.25
C LEU A 192 4.37 14.18 19.98
N PRO A 193 3.16 13.67 20.22
CA PRO A 193 1.91 14.40 19.99
C PRO A 193 1.83 15.72 20.77
N THR A 194 2.53 15.82 21.90
CA THR A 194 2.63 17.05 22.73
C THR A 194 3.19 18.25 21.98
N ALA A 195 3.90 18.04 20.85
CA ALA A 195 4.36 19.13 20.01
C ALA A 195 3.25 19.80 19.19
N VAL A 196 2.05 19.17 19.13
CA VAL A 196 0.92 19.71 18.38
C VAL A 196 0.07 20.59 19.30
N PRO A 197 -0.31 21.83 18.91
CA PRO A 197 -1.05 22.76 19.77
C PRO A 197 -2.38 22.21 20.28
N SER A 198 -3.02 21.33 19.52
CA SER A 198 -4.28 20.67 19.87
C SER A 198 -4.13 19.56 20.92
N ALA A 199 -2.92 19.08 21.19
CA ALA A 199 -2.67 17.94 22.10
C ALA A 199 -3.11 18.24 23.54
N GLY A 200 -3.03 19.48 24.00
CA GLY A 200 -3.49 19.89 25.34
C GLY A 200 -4.99 19.76 25.57
N ARG A 201 -5.78 19.52 24.53
CA ARG A 201 -7.24 19.28 24.60
C ARG A 201 -7.62 17.81 24.68
N LEU A 202 -6.65 16.91 24.47
CA LEU A 202 -6.88 15.48 24.48
C LEU A 202 -7.05 14.96 25.93
N SER A 203 -7.91 13.97 26.09
CA SER A 203 -7.99 13.23 27.35
C SER A 203 -6.70 12.46 27.63
N GLN A 204 -6.40 12.22 28.90
CA GLN A 204 -5.18 11.49 29.30
C GLN A 204 -5.06 10.11 28.61
N PRO A 205 -6.12 9.29 28.47
CA PRO A 205 -6.02 8.01 27.75
C PRO A 205 -5.61 8.18 26.29
N VAL A 206 -6.16 9.18 25.58
CA VAL A 206 -5.81 9.44 24.18
C VAL A 206 -4.35 9.92 24.05
N GLN A 207 -3.90 10.81 24.96
CA GLN A 207 -2.50 11.25 24.98
C GLN A 207 -1.53 10.08 25.19
N SER A 208 -1.82 9.22 26.17
CA SER A 208 -1.00 8.04 26.46
C SER A 208 -0.95 7.06 25.30
N ALA A 209 -2.09 6.80 24.65
CA ALA A 209 -2.17 5.93 23.48
C ALA A 209 -1.37 6.47 22.29
N LEU A 210 -1.46 7.78 22.00
CA LEU A 210 -0.69 8.41 20.94
C LEU A 210 0.82 8.42 21.24
N ALA A 211 1.21 8.67 22.49
CA ALA A 211 2.61 8.60 22.93
C ALA A 211 3.18 7.19 22.81
N PHE A 212 2.38 6.16 23.12
CA PHE A 212 2.75 4.77 22.88
C PHE A 212 2.96 4.51 21.39
N LEU A 213 2.02 4.90 20.51
CA LEU A 213 2.10 4.64 19.08
C LEU A 213 3.40 5.17 18.45
N VAL A 214 3.86 6.35 18.84
CA VAL A 214 5.08 6.96 18.28
C VAL A 214 6.30 6.05 18.48
N GLN A 215 6.32 5.26 19.55
CA GLN A 215 7.41 4.32 19.89
C GLN A 215 7.09 2.87 19.56
N ALA A 216 5.88 2.58 19.07
CA ALA A 216 5.37 1.24 18.87
C ALA A 216 5.96 0.58 17.61
N TYR A 217 7.23 0.20 17.70
CA TYR A 217 7.96 -0.60 16.71
C TYR A 217 8.71 -1.72 17.44
N GLY A 218 8.54 -2.97 17.00
CA GLY A 218 9.17 -4.11 17.66
C GLY A 218 8.77 -5.46 17.06
N ASP A 219 9.11 -6.51 17.81
CA ASP A 219 8.73 -7.89 17.50
C ASP A 219 7.32 -8.24 18.03
N ILE A 220 7.00 -9.53 18.10
CA ILE A 220 5.68 -10.03 18.54
C ILE A 220 5.31 -9.58 19.96
N GLN A 221 6.28 -9.31 20.84
CA GLN A 221 6.05 -8.87 22.22
C GLN A 221 5.41 -7.48 22.26
N LEU A 222 5.66 -6.64 21.24
CA LEU A 222 5.00 -5.36 21.09
C LEU A 222 3.47 -5.48 21.11
N LEU A 223 2.91 -6.58 20.61
CA LEU A 223 1.43 -6.76 20.58
C LEU A 223 0.87 -6.95 22.00
N ASP A 224 1.65 -7.51 22.96
CA ASP A 224 1.24 -7.61 24.37
C ASP A 224 1.22 -6.23 25.02
N GLU A 225 2.24 -5.42 24.76
CA GLU A 225 2.31 -4.02 25.21
C GLU A 225 1.17 -3.19 24.63
N ALA A 226 0.86 -3.37 23.32
CA ALA A 226 -0.20 -2.68 22.63
C ALA A 226 -1.60 -3.02 23.20
N GLU A 227 -1.86 -4.29 23.54
CA GLU A 227 -3.12 -4.69 24.20
C GLU A 227 -3.32 -3.96 25.52
N GLN A 228 -2.27 -3.77 26.30
CA GLN A 228 -2.32 -3.05 27.57
C GLN A 228 -2.49 -1.53 27.35
N ALA A 229 -1.66 -0.94 26.48
CA ALA A 229 -1.68 0.51 26.22
C ALA A 229 -2.97 0.99 25.54
N LEU A 230 -3.60 0.12 24.74
CA LEU A 230 -4.80 0.44 23.95
C LEU A 230 -6.07 -0.19 24.52
N ALA A 231 -6.08 -0.65 25.79
CA ALA A 231 -7.21 -1.32 26.43
C ALA A 231 -8.52 -0.51 26.39
N GLY A 232 -8.43 0.83 26.38
CA GLY A 232 -9.57 1.74 26.27
C GLY A 232 -10.13 1.95 24.84
N PHE A 233 -9.56 1.29 23.82
CA PHE A 233 -9.89 1.51 22.41
C PHE A 233 -10.28 0.18 21.73
N PRO A 234 -11.55 -0.27 21.83
CA PRO A 234 -11.96 -1.61 21.37
C PRO A 234 -11.64 -1.91 19.90
N GLN A 235 -11.76 -0.92 19.01
CA GLN A 235 -11.43 -1.11 17.59
C GLN A 235 -9.93 -1.26 17.35
N ALA A 236 -9.09 -0.58 18.13
CA ALA A 236 -7.64 -0.77 18.08
C ALA A 236 -7.26 -2.16 18.63
N LEU A 237 -7.89 -2.61 19.71
CA LEU A 237 -7.69 -3.98 20.24
C LEU A 237 -8.05 -5.05 19.21
N ALA A 238 -9.17 -4.90 18.51
CA ALA A 238 -9.54 -5.83 17.43
C ALA A 238 -8.46 -5.88 16.34
N ALA A 239 -7.90 -4.74 15.95
CA ALA A 239 -6.80 -4.69 14.99
C ALA A 239 -5.52 -5.39 15.51
N ILE A 240 -5.19 -5.22 16.79
CA ILE A 240 -4.05 -5.94 17.42
C ILE A 240 -4.30 -7.45 17.44
N GLN A 241 -5.52 -7.91 17.72
CA GLN A 241 -5.88 -9.34 17.68
C GLN A 241 -5.75 -9.92 16.26
N ASP A 242 -6.15 -9.17 15.22
CA ASP A 242 -5.98 -9.56 13.83
C ASP A 242 -4.50 -9.70 13.47
N LEU A 243 -3.63 -8.74 13.86
CA LEU A 243 -2.18 -8.83 13.69
C LEU A 243 -1.59 -10.04 14.41
N ARG A 244 -2.05 -10.33 15.61
CA ARG A 244 -1.62 -11.52 16.38
C ARG A 244 -2.03 -12.82 15.69
N TRP A 245 -3.24 -12.88 15.16
CA TRP A 245 -3.71 -14.03 14.39
C TRP A 245 -2.82 -14.28 13.17
N LEU A 246 -2.53 -13.24 12.39
CA LEU A 246 -1.62 -13.33 11.24
C LEU A 246 -0.23 -13.79 11.66
N ALA A 247 0.33 -13.21 12.71
CA ALA A 247 1.65 -13.60 13.21
C ALA A 247 1.71 -15.08 13.61
N GLY A 248 0.63 -15.61 14.20
CA GLY A 248 0.52 -17.02 14.55
C GLY A 248 0.57 -17.98 13.35
N HIS A 249 0.11 -17.53 12.18
CA HIS A 249 0.13 -18.31 10.93
C HIS A 249 1.41 -18.08 10.11
N LEU A 250 2.10 -16.96 10.32
CA LEU A 250 3.30 -16.55 9.60
C LEU A 250 4.59 -16.75 10.40
N GLY A 251 4.58 -17.62 11.42
CA GLY A 251 5.72 -17.85 12.31
C GLY A 251 7.02 -18.31 11.64
N HIS A 252 6.95 -18.66 10.36
CA HIS A 252 8.10 -18.96 9.50
C HIS A 252 8.76 -17.72 8.89
N LEU A 253 8.10 -16.53 8.97
CA LEU A 253 8.61 -15.28 8.43
C LEU A 253 9.26 -14.42 9.52
N PRO A 254 10.32 -13.68 9.18
CA PRO A 254 10.87 -12.63 10.04
C PRO A 254 9.90 -11.45 10.08
N LEU A 255 9.08 -11.36 11.13
CA LEU A 255 8.09 -10.32 11.32
C LEU A 255 8.58 -9.24 12.28
N SER A 256 8.21 -8.01 12.01
CA SER A 256 8.20 -6.86 12.93
C SER A 256 6.87 -6.11 12.80
N PHE A 257 6.56 -5.26 13.76
CA PHE A 257 5.32 -4.50 13.81
C PHE A 257 5.62 -3.02 13.93
N ASP A 258 5.01 -2.21 13.07
CA ASP A 258 4.98 -0.74 13.17
C ASP A 258 3.54 -0.28 13.26
N LEU A 259 3.08 -0.03 14.50
CA LEU A 259 1.68 0.34 14.75
C LEU A 259 1.39 1.81 14.42
N ALA A 260 2.43 2.60 14.16
CA ALA A 260 2.34 4.00 13.77
C ALA A 260 2.76 4.27 12.32
N ASP A 261 2.98 3.24 11.50
CA ASP A 261 3.23 3.50 10.08
C ASP A 261 1.98 4.12 9.44
N MET A 262 2.08 5.34 8.92
CA MET A 262 1.00 6.08 8.26
C MET A 262 1.13 6.10 6.74
N SER A 263 2.05 5.31 6.18
CA SER A 263 2.25 5.20 4.74
C SER A 263 0.97 4.74 4.05
N GLY A 264 0.43 5.56 3.15
CA GLY A 264 -0.84 5.24 2.48
C GLY A 264 -2.08 5.27 3.40
N TYR A 265 -2.05 6.00 4.50
CA TYR A 265 -3.13 6.10 5.50
C TYR A 265 -4.52 6.31 4.88
N ALA A 266 -4.65 7.17 3.88
CA ALA A 266 -5.93 7.45 3.22
C ALA A 266 -6.41 6.32 2.31
N TYR A 267 -5.61 5.28 2.12
CA TYR A 267 -5.86 4.21 1.16
C TYR A 267 -6.19 2.88 1.84
N TYR A 268 -5.45 2.52 2.91
CA TYR A 268 -5.65 1.26 3.62
C TYR A 268 -6.80 1.33 4.61
N THR A 269 -7.55 0.23 4.72
CA THR A 269 -8.74 0.10 5.60
C THR A 269 -8.58 -1.00 6.65
N GLY A 270 -7.46 -1.66 6.70
CA GLY A 270 -7.18 -2.78 7.61
C GLY A 270 -5.69 -3.06 7.70
N VAL A 271 -5.36 -4.34 7.78
CA VAL A 271 -3.97 -4.82 7.81
C VAL A 271 -3.18 -4.27 6.63
N ARG A 272 -1.94 -3.91 6.90
CA ARG A 272 -0.96 -3.48 5.90
C ARG A 272 0.40 -4.05 6.24
N PHE A 273 1.23 -4.21 5.23
CA PHE A 273 2.57 -4.72 5.38
C PHE A 273 3.53 -4.10 4.38
N ALA A 274 4.82 -4.13 4.74
CA ALA A 274 5.92 -3.75 3.89
C ALA A 274 7.05 -4.75 4.04
N ALA A 275 7.70 -5.12 2.94
CA ALA A 275 8.87 -5.99 2.94
C ALA A 275 10.15 -5.18 2.73
N TYR A 276 11.15 -5.43 3.56
CA TYR A 276 12.45 -4.79 3.51
C TYR A 276 13.55 -5.83 3.35
N THR A 277 14.63 -5.48 2.66
CA THR A 277 15.81 -6.33 2.48
C THR A 277 17.08 -5.52 2.75
N PRO A 278 18.16 -6.14 3.25
CA PRO A 278 19.44 -5.47 3.44
C PRO A 278 19.92 -4.82 2.11
N GLY A 279 20.46 -3.61 2.22
CA GLY A 279 20.95 -2.85 1.06
C GLY A 279 19.90 -2.00 0.34
N CYS A 280 18.61 -2.15 0.66
CA CYS A 280 17.54 -1.28 0.18
C CYS A 280 17.06 -0.36 1.30
N SER A 281 17.11 0.95 1.07
CA SER A 281 16.68 1.97 2.06
C SER A 281 15.17 2.11 2.19
N ASP A 282 14.41 1.44 1.33
CA ASP A 282 12.96 1.48 1.29
C ASP A 282 12.36 0.09 1.08
N ALA A 283 11.06 -0.03 1.34
CA ALA A 283 10.34 -1.26 1.11
C ALA A 283 10.41 -1.69 -0.36
N VAL A 284 10.79 -2.94 -0.59
CA VAL A 284 10.81 -3.57 -1.92
C VAL A 284 9.43 -4.03 -2.35
N LEU A 285 8.53 -4.23 -1.38
CA LEU A 285 7.14 -4.59 -1.62
C LEU A 285 6.25 -3.94 -0.55
N ARG A 286 5.04 -3.55 -0.93
CA ARG A 286 4.00 -3.07 -0.01
C ARG A 286 2.68 -3.73 -0.32
N GLY A 287 1.88 -3.96 0.70
CA GLY A 287 0.57 -4.56 0.57
C GLY A 287 -0.36 -4.22 1.72
N GLY A 288 -1.58 -4.76 1.65
CA GLY A 288 -2.59 -4.62 2.68
C GLY A 288 -4.00 -4.52 2.14
N ARG A 289 -4.96 -4.30 3.03
CA ARG A 289 -6.40 -4.23 2.75
C ARG A 289 -6.84 -2.80 2.43
N TYR A 290 -7.71 -2.63 1.39
CA TYR A 290 -8.21 -1.32 0.95
C TYR A 290 -9.62 -1.40 0.34
N ASP A 291 -10.58 -1.73 1.15
CA ASP A 291 -11.95 -2.06 0.75
C ASP A 291 -12.73 -0.90 0.10
N GLU A 292 -12.38 0.35 0.37
CA GLU A 292 -13.13 1.52 -0.11
C GLU A 292 -12.83 1.87 -1.58
N VAL A 293 -11.74 1.38 -2.16
CA VAL A 293 -11.40 1.65 -3.58
C VAL A 293 -12.44 1.08 -4.52
N GLY A 294 -12.94 -0.14 -4.23
CA GLY A 294 -14.02 -0.74 -5.01
C GLY A 294 -15.33 0.07 -4.97
N ALA A 295 -15.63 0.70 -3.82
CA ALA A 295 -16.81 1.55 -3.66
C ALA A 295 -16.78 2.77 -4.59
N ALA A 296 -15.61 3.35 -4.83
CA ALA A 296 -15.43 4.48 -5.75
C ALA A 296 -15.81 4.11 -7.21
N PHE A 297 -15.72 2.82 -7.55
CA PHE A 297 -16.19 2.27 -8.84
C PHE A 297 -17.60 1.67 -8.75
N GLY A 298 -18.40 2.02 -7.74
CA GLY A 298 -19.78 1.58 -7.58
C GLY A 298 -19.97 0.14 -7.08
N ARG A 299 -18.89 -0.56 -6.73
CA ARG A 299 -18.95 -1.93 -6.20
C ARG A 299 -18.08 -2.06 -4.96
N LYS A 300 -18.70 -1.92 -3.78
CA LYS A 300 -18.00 -2.13 -2.52
C LYS A 300 -17.65 -3.61 -2.37
N ARG A 301 -16.34 -3.91 -2.37
CA ARG A 301 -15.78 -5.25 -2.14
C ARG A 301 -14.56 -5.14 -1.25
N GLN A 302 -14.33 -6.18 -0.48
CA GLN A 302 -13.09 -6.34 0.27
C GLN A 302 -11.94 -6.61 -0.70
N ILE A 303 -10.82 -5.92 -0.52
CA ILE A 303 -9.68 -5.99 -1.42
C ILE A 303 -8.39 -6.10 -0.60
N GLY A 304 -7.65 -7.20 -0.80
CA GLY A 304 -6.28 -7.38 -0.33
C GLY A 304 -5.28 -7.24 -1.49
N ARG A 305 -4.11 -6.68 -1.25
CA ARG A 305 -3.08 -6.45 -2.27
C ARG A 305 -1.67 -6.72 -1.79
N ALA A 306 -0.82 -7.25 -2.69
CA ALA A 306 0.64 -7.17 -2.63
C ALA A 306 1.17 -6.54 -3.91
N SER A 307 2.09 -5.57 -3.81
CA SER A 307 2.65 -4.86 -4.98
C SER A 307 4.09 -4.41 -4.74
N CYS A 308 4.96 -4.59 -5.73
CA CYS A 308 6.34 -4.11 -5.79
C CYS A 308 6.58 -3.19 -7.00
N ARG A 309 7.64 -2.38 -6.92
CA ARG A 309 8.07 -1.45 -7.99
C ARG A 309 9.58 -1.46 -8.14
#